data_129452d64dadf523b9bae004d055eebb
#
_entry.id   129452d64dadf523b9bae004d055eebb
#
_cell.length_a   1.000
_cell.length_b   1.000
_cell.length_c   1.000
_cell.angle_alpha   90.00
_cell.angle_beta   90.00
_cell.angle_gamma   90.00
#
_symmetry.space_group_name_H-M   'P 1'
#
loop_
_entity.id
_entity.type
_entity.pdbx_description
1 polymer ?
#
loop_
_entity_poly.entity_id
_entity_poly.type
_entity_poly.pdbx_seq_one_letter_code
_entity_poly.pdbx_strand_id
1 'polypeptide(L)'
;MVKELPKWAQDEIKNAKFGKPESQTRTGYILEIYDGDMKIDVQLYEEVEDGRRIITLDLPKKVKPVDLMKGVVYEFTFNSMKAPLSKKLVDLLKKEMEIDMDTIYQFDLTNLELMDVGSDTADSTESIEE
;
A
#
# COMPACT_ATOMS: atom_id res chain seq x y z
N MET A 1 7.35 -24.80 -6.17
CA MET A 1 8.11 -24.02 -7.15
C MET A 1 7.31 -22.78 -7.57
N VAL A 2 7.94 -21.64 -7.54
CA VAL A 2 7.30 -20.39 -7.91
C VAL A 2 7.35 -20.23 -9.43
N LYS A 3 6.20 -19.99 -10.04
CA LYS A 3 6.15 -19.71 -11.46
C LYS A 3 6.50 -18.25 -11.70
N GLU A 4 7.41 -18.03 -12.60
CA GLU A 4 7.78 -16.68 -12.99
C GLU A 4 7.03 -16.29 -14.25
N LEU A 5 6.68 -15.01 -14.32
CA LEU A 5 6.05 -14.48 -15.52
C LEU A 5 7.04 -14.44 -16.67
N PRO A 6 6.60 -14.68 -17.91
CA PRO A 6 7.47 -14.52 -19.07
C PRO A 6 7.92 -13.06 -19.18
N LYS A 7 9.03 -12.86 -19.89
CA LYS A 7 9.63 -11.53 -19.99
C LYS A 7 8.67 -10.48 -20.52
N TRP A 8 7.84 -10.82 -21.53
CA TRP A 8 6.90 -9.85 -22.08
C TRP A 8 5.89 -9.37 -21.05
N ALA A 9 5.49 -10.27 -20.12
CA ALA A 9 4.54 -9.93 -19.07
C ALA A 9 5.21 -9.04 -18.02
N GLN A 10 6.45 -9.37 -17.66
CA GLN A 10 7.21 -8.54 -16.72
C GLN A 10 7.44 -7.15 -17.31
N ASP A 11 7.75 -7.08 -18.59
CA ASP A 11 7.97 -5.80 -19.27
C ASP A 11 6.69 -4.97 -19.34
N GLU A 12 5.55 -5.63 -19.56
CA GLU A 12 4.27 -4.91 -19.59
C GLU A 12 3.98 -4.27 -18.23
N ILE A 13 4.19 -5.02 -17.14
CA ILE A 13 3.96 -4.50 -15.80
C ILE A 13 4.94 -3.37 -15.49
N LYS A 14 6.21 -3.59 -15.81
CA LYS A 14 7.25 -2.59 -15.55
C LYS A 14 7.01 -1.28 -16.29
N ASN A 15 6.50 -1.38 -17.52
CA ASN A 15 6.27 -0.21 -18.37
C ASN A 15 4.80 0.23 -18.39
N ALA A 16 4.01 -0.23 -17.43
CA ALA A 16 2.60 0.13 -17.35
C ALA A 16 2.44 1.64 -17.24
N LYS A 17 1.49 2.17 -17.99
CA LYS A 17 1.21 3.60 -17.97
C LYS A 17 0.07 3.87 -16.99
N PHE A 18 0.46 4.29 -15.80
CA PHE A 18 -0.52 4.61 -14.76
C PHE A 18 -1.25 5.89 -15.10
N GLY A 19 -2.53 5.92 -14.74
CA GLY A 19 -3.35 7.10 -14.95
C GLY A 19 -3.07 8.18 -13.91
N LYS A 20 -3.97 9.15 -13.83
CA LYS A 20 -3.85 10.25 -12.91
C LYS A 20 -3.83 9.77 -11.46
N PRO A 21 -2.93 10.30 -10.63
CA PRO A 21 -2.97 9.95 -9.21
C PRO A 21 -4.18 10.55 -8.53
N GLU A 22 -4.78 9.77 -7.63
CA GLU A 22 -5.89 10.21 -6.80
C GLU A 22 -5.45 10.16 -5.35
N SER A 23 -5.58 11.29 -4.67
CA SER A 23 -5.19 11.38 -3.26
C SER A 23 -6.24 10.73 -2.37
N GLN A 24 -5.78 9.91 -1.45
CA GLN A 24 -6.64 9.22 -0.49
C GLN A 24 -6.01 9.29 0.88
N THR A 25 -6.85 9.29 1.90
CA THR A 25 -6.38 9.26 3.29
C THR A 25 -7.06 8.10 4.00
N ARG A 26 -6.25 7.28 4.69
CA ARG A 26 -6.75 6.11 5.42
C ARG A 26 -5.99 5.95 6.72
N THR A 27 -6.67 5.43 7.71
CA THR A 27 -6.06 5.13 9.01
C THR A 27 -5.72 3.66 9.07
N GLY A 28 -4.58 3.33 9.66
CA GLY A 28 -4.15 1.95 9.78
C GLY A 28 -2.83 1.85 10.53
N TYR A 29 -2.16 0.73 10.35
CA TYR A 29 -0.87 0.50 11.01
C TYR A 29 0.06 -0.26 10.08
N ILE A 30 1.36 -0.12 10.33
CA ILE A 30 2.40 -0.73 9.51
C ILE A 30 2.57 -2.19 9.93
N LEU A 31 2.52 -3.09 8.95
CA LEU A 31 2.75 -4.52 9.17
C LEU A 31 4.21 -4.89 8.97
N GLU A 32 4.84 -4.31 7.94
CA GLU A 32 6.21 -4.65 7.60
C GLU A 32 6.90 -3.44 6.98
N ILE A 33 8.21 -3.33 7.18
CA ILE A 33 9.02 -2.24 6.65
C ILE A 33 10.15 -2.85 5.81
N TYR A 34 10.24 -2.45 4.54
CA TYR A 34 11.28 -2.88 3.61
C TYR A 34 12.18 -1.68 3.34
N ASP A 35 13.13 -1.42 4.26
CA ASP A 35 13.90 -0.18 4.18
C ASP A 35 14.82 -0.11 2.97
N GLY A 36 15.35 -1.24 2.50
CA GLY A 36 16.16 -1.25 1.29
C GLY A 36 15.39 -0.87 0.04
N ASP A 37 14.09 -1.16 0.02
CA ASP A 37 13.22 -0.89 -1.12
C ASP A 37 12.39 0.38 -0.96
N MET A 38 12.49 1.04 0.19
CA MET A 38 11.68 2.23 0.51
C MET A 38 10.20 1.95 0.36
N LYS A 39 9.74 0.85 0.96
CA LYS A 39 8.33 0.42 0.91
C LYS A 39 7.88 -0.05 2.28
N ILE A 40 6.57 0.04 2.51
CA ILE A 40 5.95 -0.52 3.71
C ILE A 40 4.65 -1.22 3.35
N ASP A 41 4.33 -2.29 4.08
CA ASP A 41 3.03 -2.93 4.00
C ASP A 41 2.20 -2.40 5.16
N VAL A 42 0.98 -1.97 4.87
CA VAL A 42 0.09 -1.42 5.89
C VAL A 42 -1.25 -2.15 5.89
N GLN A 43 -1.83 -2.28 7.08
CA GLN A 43 -3.19 -2.78 7.27
C GLN A 43 -4.07 -1.57 7.51
N LEU A 44 -5.03 -1.34 6.64
CA LEU A 44 -5.94 -0.21 6.76
C LEU A 44 -7.24 -0.64 7.43
N TYR A 45 -7.90 0.29 8.11
CA TYR A 45 -9.19 0.01 8.75
C TYR A 45 -10.32 0.03 7.73
N GLU A 46 -10.14 0.75 6.62
CA GLU A 46 -11.12 0.81 5.54
C GLU A 46 -10.48 0.38 4.22
N GLU A 47 -11.29 -0.21 3.37
CA GLU A 47 -10.83 -0.70 2.07
C GLU A 47 -10.43 0.45 1.16
N VAL A 48 -9.46 0.19 0.30
CA VAL A 48 -9.15 1.08 -0.82
C VAL A 48 -10.07 0.71 -1.99
N GLU A 49 -9.92 1.44 -3.10
CA GLU A 49 -10.81 1.32 -4.25
C GLU A 49 -11.01 -0.11 -4.74
N ASP A 50 -9.95 -0.94 -4.70
CA ASP A 50 -10.02 -2.30 -5.20
C ASP A 50 -10.49 -3.33 -4.14
N GLY A 51 -10.92 -2.87 -2.98
CA GLY A 51 -11.42 -3.75 -1.92
C GLY A 51 -10.38 -4.27 -0.98
N ARG A 52 -9.11 -3.93 -1.18
CA ARG A 52 -8.05 -4.40 -0.29
C ARG A 52 -7.93 -3.52 0.95
N ARG A 53 -7.54 -4.13 2.05
CA ARG A 53 -7.18 -3.42 3.28
C ARG A 53 -5.69 -3.48 3.56
N ILE A 54 -4.98 -4.42 2.93
CA ILE A 54 -3.53 -4.52 3.06
C ILE A 54 -2.95 -4.06 1.74
N ILE A 55 -2.16 -2.99 1.78
CA ILE A 55 -1.52 -2.44 0.59
C ILE A 55 -0.06 -2.15 0.87
N THR A 56 0.71 -2.06 -0.20
CA THR A 56 2.12 -1.68 -0.13
C THR A 56 2.25 -0.23 -0.58
N LEU A 57 2.85 0.59 0.26
CA LEU A 57 3.09 2.01 -0.04
C LEU A 57 4.55 2.24 -0.36
N ASP A 58 4.80 2.96 -1.46
CA ASP A 58 6.14 3.44 -1.77
C ASP A 58 6.39 4.69 -0.95
N LEU A 59 7.56 4.75 -0.29
CA LEU A 59 7.90 5.87 0.59
C LEU A 59 8.58 6.98 -0.19
N PRO A 60 8.22 8.25 0.08
CA PRO A 60 8.96 9.37 -0.50
C PRO A 60 10.32 9.52 0.21
N LYS A 61 11.26 10.19 -0.43
CA LYS A 61 12.61 10.37 0.11
C LYS A 61 12.62 11.03 1.49
N LYS A 62 11.64 11.89 1.76
CA LYS A 62 11.55 12.59 3.03
C LYS A 62 11.17 11.70 4.20
N VAL A 63 10.62 10.53 3.94
CA VAL A 63 10.24 9.58 4.98
C VAL A 63 11.33 8.54 5.11
N LYS A 64 11.90 8.44 6.32
CA LYS A 64 12.97 7.48 6.59
C LYS A 64 12.38 6.22 7.24
N PRO A 65 12.60 5.05 6.67
CA PRO A 65 12.07 3.82 7.26
C PRO A 65 12.44 3.62 8.72
N VAL A 66 13.63 4.08 9.11
CA VAL A 66 14.11 3.92 10.50
C VAL A 66 13.24 4.68 11.50
N ASP A 67 12.53 5.71 11.05
CA ASP A 67 11.66 6.51 11.92
C ASP A 67 10.26 5.95 12.04
N LEU A 68 9.96 4.86 11.33
CA LEU A 68 8.63 4.27 11.32
C LEU A 68 8.52 3.15 12.35
N MET A 69 7.32 2.99 12.92
CA MET A 69 7.07 1.97 13.94
C MET A 69 5.93 1.06 13.52
N LYS A 70 6.16 -0.24 13.60
CA LYS A 70 5.14 -1.24 13.28
C LYS A 70 4.11 -1.29 14.41
N GLY A 71 2.85 -1.54 14.05
CA GLY A 71 1.78 -1.72 15.03
C GLY A 71 1.24 -0.43 15.61
N VAL A 72 1.83 0.70 15.30
CA VAL A 72 1.36 2.00 15.75
C VAL A 72 0.39 2.56 14.74
N VAL A 73 -0.67 3.20 15.21
CA VAL A 73 -1.71 3.73 14.33
C VAL A 73 -1.26 5.05 13.70
N TYR A 74 -1.34 5.10 12.39
CA TYR A 74 -1.01 6.29 11.61
C TYR A 74 -2.17 6.66 10.70
N GLU A 75 -2.21 7.92 10.32
CA GLU A 75 -3.03 8.35 9.21
C GLU A 75 -2.12 8.47 8.00
N PHE A 76 -2.43 7.69 6.96
CA PHE A 76 -1.63 7.65 5.74
C PHE A 76 -2.36 8.43 4.65
N THR A 77 -1.67 9.39 4.04
CA THR A 77 -2.16 10.06 2.83
C THR A 77 -1.29 9.58 1.68
N PHE A 78 -1.91 9.09 0.64
CA PHE A 78 -1.19 8.49 -0.48
C PHE A 78 -1.91 8.75 -1.78
N ASN A 79 -1.17 8.69 -2.87
CA ASN A 79 -1.72 8.75 -4.21
C ASN A 79 -1.93 7.33 -4.71
N SER A 80 -3.12 7.10 -5.24
CA SER A 80 -3.47 5.82 -5.86
C SER A 80 -3.49 6.01 -7.37
N MET A 81 -2.77 5.14 -8.07
CA MET A 81 -2.72 5.16 -9.54
C MET A 81 -3.03 3.76 -10.02
N LYS A 82 -3.66 3.67 -11.18
CA LYS A 82 -4.02 2.37 -11.74
C LYS A 82 -3.70 2.33 -13.22
N ALA A 83 -3.38 1.12 -13.71
CA ALA A 83 -3.11 0.88 -15.11
C ALA A 83 -3.82 -0.40 -15.54
N PRO A 84 -4.54 -0.37 -16.66
CA PRO A 84 -5.20 -1.59 -17.15
C PRO A 84 -4.16 -2.55 -17.71
N LEU A 85 -4.42 -3.84 -17.57
CA LEU A 85 -3.58 -4.87 -18.13
C LEU A 85 -4.15 -5.30 -19.48
N SER A 86 -3.26 -5.71 -20.40
CA SER A 86 -3.71 -6.24 -21.68
C SER A 86 -4.48 -7.53 -21.45
N LYS A 87 -5.38 -7.85 -22.38
CA LYS A 87 -6.15 -9.08 -22.31
C LYS A 87 -5.23 -10.30 -22.24
N LYS A 88 -4.14 -10.27 -23.00
CA LYS A 88 -3.16 -11.35 -23.01
C LYS A 88 -2.57 -11.59 -21.63
N LEU A 89 -2.24 -10.52 -20.92
CA LEU A 89 -1.68 -10.63 -19.56
C LEU A 89 -2.75 -11.06 -18.57
N VAL A 90 -3.96 -10.53 -18.68
CA VAL A 90 -5.08 -10.94 -17.82
C VAL A 90 -5.31 -12.45 -17.93
N ASP A 91 -5.34 -12.95 -19.17
CA ASP A 91 -5.56 -14.38 -19.42
C ASP A 91 -4.41 -15.22 -18.87
N LEU A 92 -3.17 -14.75 -19.02
CA LEU A 92 -2.00 -15.43 -18.50
C LEU A 92 -2.04 -15.56 -16.98
N LEU A 93 -2.35 -14.46 -16.30
CA LEU A 93 -2.41 -14.46 -14.84
C LEU A 93 -3.48 -15.42 -14.33
N LYS A 94 -4.63 -15.44 -14.98
CA LYS A 94 -5.72 -16.32 -14.57
C LYS A 94 -5.37 -17.78 -14.82
N LYS A 95 -4.77 -18.08 -15.96
CA LYS A 95 -4.46 -19.44 -16.35
C LYS A 95 -3.27 -20.02 -15.61
N GLU A 96 -2.19 -19.26 -15.48
CA GLU A 96 -0.94 -19.77 -14.94
C GLU A 96 -0.76 -19.51 -13.45
N MET A 97 -1.34 -18.47 -12.93
CA MET A 97 -1.15 -18.06 -11.53
C MET A 97 -2.44 -18.03 -10.72
N GLU A 98 -3.57 -18.32 -11.37
CA GLU A 98 -4.89 -18.31 -10.73
C GLU A 98 -5.20 -16.96 -10.08
N ILE A 99 -4.70 -15.89 -10.72
CA ILE A 99 -4.95 -14.52 -10.29
C ILE A 99 -5.96 -13.89 -11.22
N ASP A 100 -7.08 -13.43 -10.66
CA ASP A 100 -8.13 -12.79 -11.45
C ASP A 100 -8.03 -11.28 -11.23
N MET A 101 -7.26 -10.61 -12.12
CA MET A 101 -7.12 -9.16 -12.05
C MET A 101 -6.93 -8.61 -13.46
N ASP A 102 -7.50 -7.44 -13.70
CA ASP A 102 -7.40 -6.76 -15.00
C ASP A 102 -6.75 -5.38 -14.87
N THR A 103 -6.37 -4.99 -13.67
CA THR A 103 -5.81 -3.66 -13.39
C THR A 103 -4.76 -3.81 -12.30
N ILE A 104 -3.65 -3.12 -12.45
CA ILE A 104 -2.65 -3.04 -11.39
C ILE A 104 -2.70 -1.66 -10.75
N TYR A 105 -2.39 -1.62 -9.47
CA TYR A 105 -2.44 -0.39 -8.69
C TYR A 105 -1.06 -0.09 -8.13
N GLN A 106 -0.76 1.21 -8.01
CA GLN A 106 0.42 1.67 -7.31
C GLN A 106 -0.01 2.72 -6.29
N PHE A 107 0.57 2.64 -5.10
CA PHE A 107 0.24 3.56 -4.02
C PHE A 107 1.52 4.24 -3.55
N ASP A 108 1.57 5.56 -3.68
CA ASP A 108 2.73 6.37 -3.28
C ASP A 108 2.35 7.18 -2.06
N LEU A 109 3.04 6.94 -0.96
CA LEU A 109 2.81 7.72 0.27
C LEU A 109 3.24 9.17 0.05
N THR A 110 2.37 10.10 0.40
CA THR A 110 2.68 11.53 0.30
C THR A 110 2.77 12.19 1.67
N ASN A 111 2.04 11.68 2.65
CA ASN A 111 2.11 12.22 4.00
C ASN A 111 1.76 11.13 5.02
N LEU A 112 2.26 11.32 6.23
CA LEU A 112 2.10 10.34 7.30
C LEU A 112 2.00 11.10 8.62
N GLU A 113 0.95 10.82 9.39
CA GLU A 113 0.78 11.43 10.70
C GLU A 113 0.52 10.36 11.75
N LEU A 114 1.25 10.45 12.86
CA LEU A 114 1.02 9.54 13.98
C LEU A 114 -0.30 9.93 14.64
N MET A 115 -1.17 8.96 14.80
CA MET A 115 -2.45 9.20 15.45
C MET A 115 -2.26 9.17 16.97
N ASP A 116 -2.77 10.19 17.62
CA ASP A 116 -2.73 10.27 19.07
C ASP A 116 -3.98 9.58 19.63
N VAL A 117 -3.78 8.41 20.12
CA VAL A 117 -4.89 7.61 20.66
C VAL A 117 -4.79 7.64 22.18
N GLY A 118 -4.57 8.69 22.67
CA GLY A 118 -4.38 8.71 24.02
C GLY A 118 -5.25 9.36 24.94
N SER A 119 -5.07 9.49 24.54
CA SER A 119 -5.24 9.91 25.17
C SER A 119 -5.89 9.93 25.61
N ASP A 120 -5.82 10.27 25.20
CA ASP A 120 -6.22 10.18 25.40
C ASP A 120 -6.49 9.93 25.94
N THR A 121 -6.46 10.45 26.15
CA THR A 121 -6.37 10.11 26.44
C THR A 121 -6.28 9.92 26.87
N ALA A 122 -6.40 10.41 27.37
CA ALA A 122 -6.01 10.12 27.60
C ALA A 122 -5.91 10.06 27.95
N ASP A 123 -6.12 10.58 28.32
CA ASP A 123 -5.76 10.30 28.48
C ASP A 123 -5.77 9.97 28.73
N SER A 124 -6.13 10.40 29.17
CA SER A 124 -5.79 9.88 29.29
C SER A 124 -5.74 9.48 29.59
N THR A 125 -6.12 9.76 30.25
CA THR A 125 -5.76 9.23 30.40
C THR A 125 -5.76 8.84 30.46
N GLU A 126 -6.07 9.05 30.87
CA GLU A 126 -5.83 8.53 30.83
C GLU A 126 -5.83 7.95 30.75
N SER A 127 -6.25 8.30 31.39
CA SER A 127 -5.99 7.65 31.30
C SER A 127 -6.12 7.02 31.31
N ILE A 128 -6.39 7.14 31.99
CA ILE A 128 -6.18 6.50 31.95
C ILE A 128 -6.23 6.10 31.95
N GLU A 129 -6.51 6.31 32.39
CA GLU A 129 -6.30 5.96 32.34
C GLU A 129 -6.39 5.63 32.28
N GLU A 130 -6.69 5.94 32.93
CA GLU A 130 -6.52 5.68 32.80
C GLU A 130 -6.43 5.42 32.59
#